data_e2e7c2e24d32ac36ad1f1aa71df4f57c
#
_entry.id   e2e7c2e24d32ac36ad1f1aa71df4f57c
#
_cell.length_a   1.000
_cell.length_b   1.000
_cell.length_c   1.000
_cell.angle_alpha   90.00
_cell.angle_beta   90.00
_cell.angle_gamma   90.00
#
_symmetry.space_group_name_H-M   'P 1'
#
loop_
_entity.id
_entity.type
_entity.pdbx_description
1 polymer ?
#
loop_
_entity_poly.entity_id
_entity_poly.type
_entity_poly.pdbx_seq_one_letter_code
_entity_poly.pdbx_strand_id
1 'polypeptide(L)'
;MNAQPQPAAAPRPAANGRGSRGSRRPRRPYDAVVVGAGHNGLICAAYLAKAGRKVLVVERRHQVGGATTTEEIYPGFKFSCCSYVVSLLRPWIIRDLDLPRHGYEVLPLEETFTPFEDGRYLLRDADPERTKRAIARFSPRDAEVYKQFGQKMGELGRLVKPMIDGPAPDPLTHNPLEILRLAKIARHVRGQGEEWLIGNVKMMTMSAVDFLSEWFECEQLIAPMSVSGIIGTFLGVRSPGTAYVLLHHYMGEIDGSYRAWGLPKGGTGAIAAAIAAAARELGVEIRLQTPVARLAMKNGRATGVVLENGDEIAARTVISGLD
;
A
#
# COMPACT_ATOMS: atom_id res chain seq x y z
N MET A 1 -27.18 -6.69 51.72
CA MET A 1 -25.84 -7.05 52.22
C MET A 1 -25.34 -8.20 51.35
N ASN A 2 -24.64 -7.91 50.26
CA ASN A 2 -24.01 -8.91 49.40
C ASN A 2 -22.51 -8.64 49.41
N ALA A 3 -21.76 -9.54 50.05
CA ALA A 3 -20.31 -9.52 50.07
C ALA A 3 -19.77 -9.99 48.73
N GLN A 4 -18.92 -9.17 48.11
CA GLN A 4 -18.12 -9.56 46.95
C GLN A 4 -16.91 -10.39 47.42
N PRO A 5 -16.52 -11.45 46.69
CA PRO A 5 -15.30 -12.21 47.01
C PRO A 5 -14.06 -11.44 46.56
N GLN A 6 -13.04 -11.39 47.42
CA GLN A 6 -11.71 -10.84 47.12
C GLN A 6 -10.95 -11.74 46.14
N PRO A 7 -10.15 -11.18 45.24
CA PRO A 7 -9.27 -11.97 44.36
C PRO A 7 -8.09 -12.59 45.15
N ALA A 8 -7.80 -13.83 44.81
CA ALA A 8 -6.69 -14.61 45.36
C ALA A 8 -5.33 -14.01 44.98
N ALA A 9 -4.41 -14.01 45.97
CA ALA A 9 -3.04 -13.52 45.81
C ALA A 9 -2.23 -14.36 44.80
N ALA A 10 -1.51 -13.68 43.91
CA ALA A 10 -0.61 -14.29 42.95
C ALA A 10 0.60 -14.97 43.64
N PRO A 11 1.07 -16.11 43.16
CA PRO A 11 2.25 -16.78 43.73
C PRO A 11 3.53 -15.99 43.41
N ARG A 12 4.41 -15.92 44.44
CA ARG A 12 5.75 -15.31 44.34
C ARG A 12 6.65 -16.10 43.39
N PRO A 13 7.48 -15.43 42.55
CA PRO A 13 8.42 -16.12 41.69
C PRO A 13 9.53 -16.78 42.51
N ALA A 14 9.83 -18.05 42.19
CA ALA A 14 10.92 -18.82 42.76
C ALA A 14 12.27 -18.25 42.28
N ALA A 15 13.18 -18.12 43.22
CA ALA A 15 14.53 -17.61 43.01
C ALA A 15 15.45 -18.65 42.35
N ASN A 16 16.21 -18.20 41.36
CA ASN A 16 17.57 -18.60 40.99
C ASN A 16 17.89 -20.05 40.61
N GLY A 17 17.82 -20.29 39.29
CA GLY A 17 18.79 -21.17 38.66
C GLY A 17 19.87 -20.31 37.95
N ARG A 18 21.12 -20.29 38.48
CA ARG A 18 22.30 -19.79 37.75
C ARG A 18 22.58 -20.74 36.57
N GLY A 19 21.91 -20.50 35.45
CA GLY A 19 22.19 -21.16 34.18
C GLY A 19 23.54 -20.67 33.64
N SER A 20 24.45 -21.58 33.39
CA SER A 20 25.77 -21.40 32.80
C SER A 20 25.70 -20.48 31.59
N ARG A 21 26.50 -19.39 31.60
CA ARG A 21 26.81 -18.60 30.43
C ARG A 21 27.64 -19.43 29.44
N GLY A 22 26.98 -20.32 28.71
CA GLY A 22 27.58 -20.92 27.53
C GLY A 22 27.92 -19.81 26.57
N SER A 23 29.18 -19.69 26.18
CA SER A 23 29.65 -18.75 25.16
C SER A 23 28.93 -19.02 23.85
N ARG A 24 27.78 -18.33 23.61
CA ARG A 24 27.17 -18.33 22.31
C ARG A 24 28.15 -17.69 21.35
N ARG A 25 28.71 -18.48 20.41
CA ARG A 25 29.47 -17.95 19.27
C ARG A 25 28.69 -16.77 18.71
N PRO A 26 29.33 -15.61 18.44
CA PRO A 26 28.63 -14.47 17.90
C PRO A 26 27.93 -14.91 16.62
N ARG A 27 26.60 -14.88 16.63
CA ARG A 27 25.79 -15.13 15.43
C ARG A 27 26.27 -14.15 14.37
N ARG A 28 26.60 -14.65 13.17
CA ARG A 28 26.96 -13.76 12.05
C ARG A 28 25.86 -12.72 11.91
N PRO A 29 26.21 -11.43 11.84
CA PRO A 29 25.22 -10.37 11.71
C PRO A 29 24.35 -10.60 10.48
N TYR A 30 23.12 -10.09 10.48
CA TYR A 30 22.29 -10.05 9.29
C TYR A 30 22.89 -9.05 8.30
N ASP A 31 22.71 -9.29 7.01
CA ASP A 31 23.04 -8.28 5.99
C ASP A 31 22.05 -7.12 6.07
N ALA A 32 20.77 -7.43 6.33
CA ALA A 32 19.75 -6.43 6.58
C ALA A 32 18.78 -6.86 7.70
N VAL A 33 18.35 -5.89 8.51
CA VAL A 33 17.17 -5.99 9.37
C VAL A 33 16.14 -5.02 8.86
N VAL A 34 14.94 -5.54 8.56
CA VAL A 34 13.77 -4.74 8.17
C VAL A 34 12.86 -4.59 9.38
N VAL A 35 12.61 -3.36 9.79
CA VAL A 35 11.71 -3.02 10.90
C VAL A 35 10.33 -2.75 10.34
N GLY A 36 9.37 -3.59 10.73
CA GLY A 36 7.99 -3.60 10.23
C GLY A 36 7.76 -4.64 9.13
N ALA A 37 6.80 -5.54 9.37
CA ALA A 37 6.35 -6.55 8.41
C ALA A 37 5.09 -6.10 7.64
N GLY A 38 4.99 -4.83 7.30
CA GLY A 38 4.04 -4.33 6.32
C GLY A 38 4.38 -4.86 4.92
N HIS A 39 3.46 -4.79 3.98
CA HIS A 39 3.66 -5.31 2.62
C HIS A 39 4.92 -4.76 1.94
N ASN A 40 5.26 -3.49 2.11
CA ASN A 40 6.48 -2.88 1.55
C ASN A 40 7.75 -3.48 2.17
N GLY A 41 7.79 -3.62 3.51
CA GLY A 41 8.92 -4.23 4.22
C GLY A 41 9.12 -5.69 3.82
N LEU A 42 8.04 -6.45 3.69
CA LEU A 42 8.08 -7.85 3.26
C LEU A 42 8.58 -8.00 1.82
N ILE A 43 8.12 -7.15 0.89
CA ILE A 43 8.60 -7.15 -0.50
C ILE A 43 10.09 -6.81 -0.54
N CYS A 44 10.52 -5.76 0.17
CA CYS A 44 11.93 -5.38 0.26
C CYS A 44 12.80 -6.54 0.79
N ALA A 45 12.35 -7.19 1.86
CA ALA A 45 13.04 -8.33 2.44
C ALA A 45 13.14 -9.51 1.46
N ALA A 46 12.07 -9.82 0.71
CA ALA A 46 12.03 -10.87 -0.28
C ALA A 46 13.04 -10.62 -1.41
N TYR A 47 13.09 -9.40 -1.96
CA TYR A 47 14.06 -9.06 -3.02
C TYR A 47 15.50 -9.06 -2.53
N LEU A 48 15.77 -8.63 -1.30
CA LEU A 48 17.09 -8.73 -0.69
C LEU A 48 17.53 -10.19 -0.52
N ALA A 49 16.63 -11.05 -0.06
CA ALA A 49 16.90 -12.48 0.08
C ALA A 49 17.12 -13.15 -1.29
N LYS A 50 16.31 -12.80 -2.29
CA LYS A 50 16.49 -13.25 -3.69
C LYS A 50 17.86 -12.83 -4.25
N ALA A 51 18.42 -11.70 -3.78
CA ALA A 51 19.77 -11.25 -4.08
C ALA A 51 20.85 -11.90 -3.19
N GLY A 52 20.54 -12.98 -2.47
CA GLY A 52 21.46 -13.73 -1.64
C GLY A 52 21.82 -13.07 -0.29
N ARG A 53 21.05 -12.10 0.18
CA ARG A 53 21.27 -11.42 1.46
C ARG A 53 20.60 -12.17 2.59
N LYS A 54 21.27 -12.24 3.76
CA LYS A 54 20.69 -12.78 5.00
C LYS A 54 19.83 -11.71 5.65
N VAL A 55 18.51 -11.87 5.61
CA VAL A 55 17.54 -10.86 6.03
C VAL A 55 16.72 -11.33 7.22
N LEU A 56 16.51 -10.43 8.17
CA LEU A 56 15.54 -10.57 9.25
C LEU A 56 14.51 -9.46 9.14
N VAL A 57 13.23 -9.82 9.26
CA VAL A 57 12.12 -8.88 9.46
C VAL A 57 11.67 -8.97 10.92
N VAL A 58 11.50 -7.83 11.58
CA VAL A 58 10.97 -7.74 12.94
C VAL A 58 9.67 -6.96 12.94
N GLU A 59 8.64 -7.50 13.58
CA GLU A 59 7.29 -6.92 13.65
C GLU A 59 6.79 -6.93 15.08
N ARG A 60 6.22 -5.80 15.54
CA ARG A 60 5.69 -5.68 16.90
C ARG A 60 4.37 -6.43 17.10
N ARG A 61 3.55 -6.54 16.05
CA ARG A 61 2.25 -7.20 16.10
C ARG A 61 2.40 -8.73 16.07
N HIS A 62 1.31 -9.42 16.38
CA HIS A 62 1.20 -10.88 16.31
C HIS A 62 1.05 -11.41 14.87
N GLN A 63 0.86 -10.52 13.89
CA GLN A 63 0.68 -10.86 12.47
C GLN A 63 1.41 -9.88 11.57
N VAL A 64 1.70 -10.31 10.35
CA VAL A 64 2.23 -9.48 9.27
C VAL A 64 1.13 -8.66 8.61
N GLY A 65 1.50 -7.61 7.84
CA GLY A 65 0.60 -6.93 6.92
C GLY A 65 0.61 -5.41 7.04
N GLY A 66 0.81 -4.85 8.23
CA GLY A 66 0.69 -3.40 8.42
C GLY A 66 -0.71 -2.90 8.07
N ALA A 67 -0.84 -2.04 7.05
CA ALA A 67 -2.14 -1.59 6.53
C ALA A 67 -2.90 -2.66 5.74
N THR A 68 -2.24 -3.76 5.34
CA THR A 68 -2.86 -4.90 4.65
C THR A 68 -3.08 -6.05 5.64
N THR A 69 -3.95 -5.85 6.62
CA THR A 69 -4.33 -6.87 7.60
C THR A 69 -5.81 -7.21 7.52
N THR A 70 -6.11 -8.48 7.76
CA THR A 70 -7.47 -8.99 7.96
C THR A 70 -7.59 -9.49 9.38
N GLU A 71 -8.58 -9.02 10.12
CA GLU A 71 -8.78 -9.36 11.52
C GLU A 71 -10.21 -9.85 11.76
N GLU A 72 -10.36 -10.76 12.69
CA GLU A 72 -11.66 -11.19 13.17
C GLU A 72 -12.14 -10.20 14.23
N ILE A 73 -12.98 -9.24 13.81
CA ILE A 73 -13.49 -8.16 14.68
C ILE A 73 -14.69 -8.65 15.51
N TYR A 74 -15.46 -9.58 14.94
CA TYR A 74 -16.57 -10.24 15.60
C TYR A 74 -16.46 -11.74 15.32
N PRO A 75 -16.79 -12.63 16.27
CA PRO A 75 -16.67 -14.08 16.09
C PRO A 75 -17.30 -14.57 14.78
N GLY A 76 -16.52 -15.21 13.93
CA GLY A 76 -16.91 -15.68 12.60
C GLY A 76 -16.83 -14.63 11.48
N PHE A 77 -16.60 -13.35 11.78
CA PHE A 77 -16.57 -12.28 10.79
C PHE A 77 -15.17 -11.65 10.69
N LYS A 78 -14.55 -11.77 9.53
CA LYS A 78 -13.23 -11.23 9.22
C LYS A 78 -13.33 -10.02 8.30
N PHE A 79 -12.60 -8.96 8.64
CA PHE A 79 -12.60 -7.70 7.91
C PHE A 79 -11.18 -7.27 7.57
N SER A 80 -11.01 -6.66 6.41
CA SER A 80 -9.81 -5.88 6.11
C SER A 80 -9.83 -4.59 6.91
N CYS A 81 -8.81 -4.36 7.74
CA CYS A 81 -8.87 -3.31 8.78
C CYS A 81 -8.54 -1.90 8.29
N CYS A 82 -7.78 -1.77 7.21
CA CYS A 82 -7.37 -0.48 6.66
C CYS A 82 -7.50 -0.47 5.14
N SER A 83 -6.61 -1.14 4.42
CA SER A 83 -6.77 -1.36 2.99
C SER A 83 -7.87 -2.40 2.74
N TYR A 84 -8.76 -2.18 1.77
CA TYR A 84 -9.91 -3.05 1.51
C TYR A 84 -9.96 -3.61 0.09
N VAL A 85 -9.29 -2.96 -0.86
CA VAL A 85 -9.18 -3.37 -2.26
C VAL A 85 -7.73 -3.35 -2.72
N VAL A 86 -7.44 -4.04 -3.82
CA VAL A 86 -6.14 -4.03 -4.48
C VAL A 86 -6.27 -3.57 -5.93
N SER A 87 -5.32 -2.75 -6.36
CA SER A 87 -5.20 -2.33 -7.76
C SER A 87 -3.77 -1.90 -8.13
N LEU A 88 -2.95 -1.56 -7.13
CA LEU A 88 -1.65 -0.90 -7.33
C LEU A 88 -0.46 -1.81 -7.05
N LEU A 89 -0.67 -3.06 -6.62
CA LEU A 89 0.41 -4.04 -6.49
C LEU A 89 0.95 -4.35 -7.88
N ARG A 90 2.23 -4.10 -8.07
CA ARG A 90 2.84 -4.17 -9.40
C ARG A 90 2.88 -5.61 -9.94
N PRO A 91 2.48 -5.84 -11.21
CA PRO A 91 2.46 -7.19 -11.81
C PRO A 91 3.80 -7.91 -11.74
N TRP A 92 4.91 -7.19 -11.86
CA TRP A 92 6.24 -7.82 -11.75
C TRP A 92 6.54 -8.35 -10.35
N ILE A 93 6.03 -7.72 -9.27
CA ILE A 93 6.18 -8.23 -7.90
C ILE A 93 5.41 -9.53 -7.75
N ILE A 94 4.18 -9.58 -8.25
CA ILE A 94 3.34 -10.79 -8.24
C ILE A 94 4.05 -11.94 -8.92
N ARG A 95 4.59 -11.68 -10.12
CA ARG A 95 5.32 -12.68 -10.92
C ARG A 95 6.66 -13.07 -10.30
N ASP A 96 7.47 -12.08 -9.88
CA ASP A 96 8.84 -12.32 -9.41
C ASP A 96 8.89 -13.09 -8.10
N LEU A 97 7.84 -12.98 -7.28
CA LEU A 97 7.68 -13.67 -6.01
C LEU A 97 6.72 -14.86 -6.11
N ASP A 98 6.18 -15.14 -7.30
CA ASP A 98 5.23 -16.23 -7.57
C ASP A 98 4.08 -16.26 -6.53
N LEU A 99 3.48 -15.07 -6.28
CA LEU A 99 2.49 -14.91 -5.22
C LEU A 99 1.27 -15.81 -5.36
N PRO A 100 0.77 -16.15 -6.58
CA PRO A 100 -0.34 -17.09 -6.73
C PRO A 100 -0.05 -18.46 -6.10
N ARG A 101 1.17 -18.98 -6.20
CA ARG A 101 1.59 -20.22 -5.54
C ARG A 101 1.50 -20.15 -4.02
N HIS A 102 1.59 -18.93 -3.47
CA HIS A 102 1.49 -18.66 -2.04
C HIS A 102 0.08 -18.22 -1.60
N GLY A 103 -0.94 -18.40 -2.46
CA GLY A 103 -2.34 -18.11 -2.14
C GLY A 103 -2.82 -16.69 -2.46
N TYR A 104 -2.05 -15.92 -3.24
CA TYR A 104 -2.53 -14.64 -3.78
C TYR A 104 -3.59 -14.91 -4.85
N GLU A 105 -4.81 -14.48 -4.56
CA GLU A 105 -5.95 -14.56 -5.47
C GLU A 105 -6.77 -13.29 -5.34
N VAL A 106 -7.12 -12.67 -6.45
CA VAL A 106 -7.90 -11.43 -6.49
C VAL A 106 -9.13 -11.63 -7.36
N LEU A 107 -10.27 -11.30 -6.79
CA LEU A 107 -11.56 -11.30 -7.49
C LEU A 107 -11.78 -9.89 -8.06
N PRO A 108 -11.97 -9.73 -9.38
CA PRO A 108 -12.29 -8.44 -9.98
C PRO A 108 -13.52 -7.81 -9.34
N LEU A 109 -13.47 -6.50 -9.11
CA LEU A 109 -14.64 -5.74 -8.67
C LEU A 109 -15.50 -5.42 -9.89
N GLU A 110 -16.65 -6.09 -9.98
CA GLU A 110 -17.54 -5.96 -11.15
C GLU A 110 -18.45 -4.75 -11.03
N GLU A 111 -18.91 -4.43 -9.81
CA GLU A 111 -19.90 -3.39 -9.57
C GLU A 111 -19.55 -2.52 -8.34
N THR A 112 -19.99 -1.27 -8.39
CA THR A 112 -19.93 -0.35 -7.25
C THR A 112 -21.31 0.24 -7.02
N PHE A 113 -21.90 -0.07 -5.86
CA PHE A 113 -23.21 0.41 -5.44
C PHE A 113 -23.09 1.60 -4.49
N THR A 114 -23.74 2.70 -4.84
CA THR A 114 -23.80 3.92 -4.01
C THR A 114 -25.26 4.27 -3.72
N PRO A 115 -25.78 3.99 -2.51
CA PRO A 115 -27.12 4.41 -2.11
C PRO A 115 -27.16 5.89 -1.74
N PHE A 116 -28.31 6.53 -1.91
CA PHE A 116 -28.60 7.91 -1.50
C PHE A 116 -29.77 7.94 -0.51
N GLU A 117 -29.85 9.02 0.29
CA GLU A 117 -30.87 9.18 1.35
C GLU A 117 -32.29 9.24 0.79
N ASP A 118 -32.46 9.67 -0.44
CA ASP A 118 -33.76 9.75 -1.14
C ASP A 118 -34.25 8.41 -1.71
N GLY A 119 -33.54 7.31 -1.40
CA GLY A 119 -33.86 5.95 -1.85
C GLY A 119 -33.38 5.63 -3.27
N ARG A 120 -32.83 6.62 -3.99
CA ARG A 120 -32.14 6.36 -5.27
C ARG A 120 -30.77 5.71 -5.04
N TYR A 121 -30.18 5.19 -6.07
CA TYR A 121 -28.82 4.65 -6.05
C TYR A 121 -28.13 4.81 -7.39
N LEU A 122 -26.80 4.89 -7.36
CA LEU A 122 -25.93 4.81 -8.52
C LEU A 122 -25.20 3.47 -8.51
N LEU A 123 -25.44 2.67 -9.56
CA LEU A 123 -24.70 1.45 -9.83
C LEU A 123 -23.70 1.73 -10.96
N ARG A 124 -22.41 1.57 -10.67
CA ARG A 124 -21.36 1.59 -11.69
C ARG A 124 -20.89 0.16 -11.90
N ASP A 125 -21.07 -0.32 -13.11
CA ASP A 125 -20.89 -1.70 -13.56
C ASP A 125 -19.65 -1.78 -14.47
N ALA A 126 -19.05 -2.96 -14.57
CA ALA A 126 -17.99 -3.24 -15.54
C ALA A 126 -18.48 -3.06 -16.99
N ASP A 127 -19.79 -3.26 -17.25
CA ASP A 127 -20.43 -2.93 -18.53
C ASP A 127 -20.62 -1.40 -18.64
N PRO A 128 -19.89 -0.72 -19.57
CA PRO A 128 -19.99 0.72 -19.74
C PRO A 128 -21.40 1.22 -20.10
N GLU A 129 -22.19 0.42 -20.82
CA GLU A 129 -23.54 0.81 -21.21
C GLU A 129 -24.52 0.75 -20.02
N ARG A 130 -24.34 -0.19 -19.10
CA ARG A 130 -25.10 -0.20 -17.84
C ARG A 130 -24.76 1.01 -16.98
N THR A 131 -23.47 1.30 -16.83
CA THR A 131 -23.01 2.51 -16.13
C THR A 131 -23.56 3.79 -16.76
N LYS A 132 -23.51 3.91 -18.10
CA LYS A 132 -24.08 5.04 -18.82
C LYS A 132 -25.57 5.23 -18.52
N ARG A 133 -26.37 4.16 -18.60
CA ARG A 133 -27.81 4.20 -18.26
C ARG A 133 -28.06 4.59 -16.80
N ALA A 134 -27.22 4.10 -15.87
CA ALA A 134 -27.35 4.45 -14.46
C ALA A 134 -27.09 5.94 -14.21
N ILE A 135 -26.04 6.51 -14.83
CA ILE A 135 -25.72 7.94 -14.73
C ILE A 135 -26.80 8.80 -15.39
N ALA A 136 -27.34 8.39 -16.55
CA ALA A 136 -28.38 9.12 -17.27
C ALA A 136 -29.66 9.35 -16.44
N ARG A 137 -29.91 8.55 -15.41
CA ARG A 137 -31.04 8.74 -14.48
C ARG A 137 -30.86 10.00 -13.61
N PHE A 138 -29.64 10.51 -13.49
CA PHE A 138 -29.29 11.69 -12.71
C PHE A 138 -28.94 12.87 -13.62
N SER A 139 -28.09 12.66 -14.63
CA SER A 139 -27.73 13.64 -15.65
C SER A 139 -27.47 12.96 -17.00
N PRO A 140 -28.31 13.19 -18.00
CA PRO A 140 -28.06 12.72 -19.36
C PRO A 140 -26.75 13.28 -19.96
N ARG A 141 -26.40 14.54 -19.62
CA ARG A 141 -25.16 15.18 -20.07
C ARG A 141 -23.93 14.41 -19.51
N ASP A 142 -23.92 14.12 -18.23
CA ASP A 142 -22.81 13.44 -17.59
C ASP A 142 -22.63 12.02 -18.13
N ALA A 143 -23.74 11.34 -18.45
CA ALA A 143 -23.69 10.02 -19.07
C ALA A 143 -22.97 10.02 -20.43
N GLU A 144 -23.15 11.07 -21.24
CA GLU A 144 -22.45 11.21 -22.52
C GLU A 144 -20.95 11.50 -22.35
N VAL A 145 -20.58 12.30 -21.36
CA VAL A 145 -19.19 12.72 -21.10
C VAL A 145 -18.39 11.66 -20.36
N TYR A 146 -19.04 10.77 -19.60
CA TYR A 146 -18.40 9.80 -18.71
C TYR A 146 -17.33 8.93 -19.41
N LYS A 147 -17.63 8.46 -20.63
CA LYS A 147 -16.70 7.67 -21.43
C LYS A 147 -15.45 8.47 -21.81
N GLN A 148 -15.63 9.72 -22.23
CA GLN A 148 -14.51 10.60 -22.60
C GLN A 148 -13.62 10.92 -21.40
N PHE A 149 -14.23 11.22 -20.25
CA PHE A 149 -13.51 11.38 -18.99
C PHE A 149 -12.65 10.15 -18.69
N GLY A 150 -13.22 8.95 -18.76
CA GLY A 150 -12.51 7.72 -18.52
C GLY A 150 -11.34 7.47 -19.48
N GLN A 151 -11.48 7.83 -20.75
CA GLN A 151 -10.40 7.76 -21.74
C GLN A 151 -9.28 8.74 -21.39
N LYS A 152 -9.62 9.99 -21.05
CA LYS A 152 -8.64 11.02 -20.66
C LYS A 152 -7.86 10.63 -19.41
N MET A 153 -8.53 10.11 -18.37
CA MET A 153 -7.87 9.61 -17.17
C MET A 153 -6.94 8.43 -17.48
N GLY A 154 -7.34 7.53 -18.38
CA GLY A 154 -6.49 6.42 -18.83
C GLY A 154 -5.25 6.88 -19.60
N GLU A 155 -5.37 7.90 -20.43
CA GLU A 155 -4.23 8.52 -21.13
C GLU A 155 -3.25 9.16 -20.15
N LEU A 156 -3.75 10.02 -19.25
CA LEU A 156 -2.93 10.65 -18.20
C LEU A 156 -2.24 9.61 -17.34
N GLY A 157 -2.95 8.57 -16.91
CA GLY A 157 -2.39 7.48 -16.09
C GLY A 157 -1.25 6.75 -16.80
N ARG A 158 -1.40 6.42 -18.09
CA ARG A 158 -0.34 5.76 -18.88
C ARG A 158 0.92 6.61 -19.03
N LEU A 159 0.76 7.93 -19.09
CA LEU A 159 1.89 8.85 -19.22
C LEU A 159 2.63 9.05 -17.88
N VAL A 160 1.90 9.08 -16.77
CA VAL A 160 2.48 9.30 -15.43
C VAL A 160 3.05 8.01 -14.83
N LYS A 161 2.44 6.85 -15.09
CA LYS A 161 2.83 5.56 -14.52
C LYS A 161 4.33 5.25 -14.65
N PRO A 162 5.00 5.39 -15.82
CA PRO A 162 6.43 5.12 -15.94
C PRO A 162 7.31 6.03 -15.08
N MET A 163 6.83 7.22 -14.71
CA MET A 163 7.58 8.17 -13.87
C MET A 163 7.59 7.74 -12.41
N ILE A 164 6.52 7.09 -11.95
CA ILE A 164 6.38 6.62 -10.56
C ILE A 164 6.80 5.15 -10.37
N ASP A 165 6.97 4.39 -11.44
CA ASP A 165 7.39 2.99 -11.38
C ASP A 165 8.90 2.82 -11.17
N GLY A 166 9.67 3.90 -11.22
CA GLY A 166 11.11 3.93 -11.01
C GLY A 166 11.52 4.73 -9.77
N PRO A 167 12.80 4.64 -9.37
CA PRO A 167 13.34 5.54 -8.37
C PRO A 167 13.21 6.99 -8.85
N ALA A 168 12.70 7.87 -7.99
CA ALA A 168 12.66 9.30 -8.28
C ALA A 168 14.11 9.81 -8.49
N PRO A 169 14.42 10.41 -9.64
CA PRO A 169 15.76 10.94 -9.86
C PRO A 169 15.96 12.20 -9.01
N ASP A 170 17.15 12.35 -8.46
CA ASP A 170 17.55 13.58 -7.76
C ASP A 170 17.73 14.72 -8.78
N PRO A 171 16.93 15.79 -8.74
CA PRO A 171 17.04 16.90 -9.68
C PRO A 171 18.34 17.72 -9.52
N LEU A 172 19.02 17.59 -8.39
CA LEU A 172 20.30 18.26 -8.09
C LEU A 172 21.51 17.34 -8.27
N THR A 173 21.31 16.17 -8.86
CA THR A 173 22.36 15.16 -9.00
C THR A 173 23.49 15.59 -9.93
N HIS A 174 24.71 15.21 -9.57
CA HIS A 174 25.87 15.25 -10.47
C HIS A 174 26.20 13.86 -11.08
N ASN A 175 25.38 12.84 -10.79
CA ASN A 175 25.58 11.50 -11.32
C ASN A 175 25.14 11.43 -12.80
N PRO A 176 26.03 11.09 -13.75
CA PRO A 176 25.70 11.05 -15.19
C PRO A 176 24.52 10.13 -15.54
N LEU A 177 24.35 9.00 -14.81
CA LEU A 177 23.25 8.07 -15.04
C LEU A 177 21.90 8.67 -14.61
N GLU A 178 21.88 9.43 -13.53
CA GLU A 178 20.65 10.11 -13.08
C GLU A 178 20.33 11.31 -13.97
N ILE A 179 21.35 12.05 -14.44
CA ILE A 179 21.16 13.11 -15.43
C ILE A 179 20.54 12.54 -16.71
N LEU A 180 20.99 11.36 -17.16
CA LEU A 180 20.40 10.70 -18.33
C LEU A 180 18.94 10.30 -18.08
N ARG A 181 18.59 9.85 -16.86
CA ARG A 181 17.21 9.55 -16.47
C ARG A 181 16.34 10.82 -16.49
N LEU A 182 16.82 11.92 -15.90
CA LEU A 182 16.16 13.22 -15.94
C LEU A 182 15.95 13.70 -17.38
N ALA A 183 16.95 13.57 -18.24
CA ALA A 183 16.86 13.93 -19.66
C ALA A 183 15.81 13.09 -20.40
N LYS A 184 15.70 11.78 -20.09
CA LYS A 184 14.65 10.92 -20.66
C LYS A 184 13.25 11.37 -20.23
N ILE A 185 13.06 11.69 -18.94
CA ILE A 185 11.80 12.20 -18.41
C ILE A 185 11.45 13.54 -19.06
N ALA A 186 12.41 14.48 -19.10
CA ALA A 186 12.21 15.79 -19.71
C ALA A 186 11.85 15.69 -21.20
N ARG A 187 12.50 14.77 -21.96
CA ARG A 187 12.16 14.52 -23.35
C ARG A 187 10.76 13.92 -23.51
N HIS A 188 10.37 13.01 -22.62
CA HIS A 188 9.04 12.41 -22.62
C HIS A 188 7.98 13.47 -22.37
N VAL A 189 8.13 14.31 -21.36
CA VAL A 189 7.23 15.42 -21.03
C VAL A 189 7.16 16.42 -22.17
N ARG A 190 8.31 16.86 -22.69
CA ARG A 190 8.38 17.85 -23.80
C ARG A 190 7.70 17.35 -25.06
N GLY A 191 7.73 16.05 -25.33
CA GLY A 191 7.09 15.42 -26.49
C GLY A 191 5.57 15.43 -26.45
N GLN A 192 4.96 15.74 -25.30
CA GLN A 192 3.49 15.71 -25.13
C GLN A 192 2.79 17.02 -25.50
N GLY A 193 3.53 18.14 -25.63
CA GLY A 193 2.97 19.44 -25.96
C GLY A 193 2.51 20.27 -24.74
N GLU A 194 2.15 21.52 -25.02
CA GLU A 194 1.82 22.52 -23.99
C GLU A 194 0.50 22.20 -23.26
N GLU A 195 -0.53 21.79 -23.99
CA GLU A 195 -1.84 21.44 -23.42
C GLU A 195 -1.73 20.30 -22.40
N TRP A 196 -0.86 19.31 -22.68
CA TRP A 196 -0.59 18.23 -21.75
C TRP A 196 0.09 18.73 -20.48
N LEU A 197 1.09 19.62 -20.62
CA LEU A 197 1.82 20.17 -19.48
C LEU A 197 0.86 20.96 -18.58
N ILE A 198 0.06 21.86 -19.16
CA ILE A 198 -0.95 22.65 -18.44
C ILE A 198 -1.95 21.74 -17.73
N GLY A 199 -2.48 20.72 -18.43
CA GLY A 199 -3.42 19.76 -17.87
C GLY A 199 -2.85 18.96 -16.68
N ASN A 200 -1.56 18.61 -16.74
CA ASN A 200 -0.91 17.92 -15.61
C ASN A 200 -0.61 18.83 -14.42
N VAL A 201 -0.13 20.06 -14.66
CA VAL A 201 0.05 21.04 -13.57
C VAL A 201 -1.28 21.31 -12.89
N LYS A 202 -2.36 21.46 -13.65
CA LYS A 202 -3.72 21.62 -13.15
C LYS A 202 -4.15 20.42 -12.31
N MET A 203 -3.98 19.19 -12.82
CA MET A 203 -4.28 17.95 -12.11
C MET A 203 -3.50 17.83 -10.79
N MET A 204 -2.23 18.22 -10.74
CA MET A 204 -1.42 18.16 -9.53
C MET A 204 -1.81 19.19 -8.47
N THR A 205 -2.49 20.27 -8.85
CA THR A 205 -2.80 21.38 -7.95
C THR A 205 -4.28 21.48 -7.59
N MET A 206 -5.19 20.96 -8.42
CA MET A 206 -6.62 21.01 -8.19
C MET A 206 -7.09 20.05 -7.09
N SER A 207 -8.24 20.37 -6.51
CA SER A 207 -9.00 19.40 -5.73
C SER A 207 -9.70 18.37 -6.61
N ALA A 208 -10.00 17.19 -6.06
CA ALA A 208 -10.74 16.16 -6.78
C ALA A 208 -12.12 16.65 -7.19
N VAL A 209 -12.81 17.39 -6.32
CA VAL A 209 -14.15 17.94 -6.61
C VAL A 209 -14.09 18.98 -7.73
N ASP A 210 -13.16 19.94 -7.65
CA ASP A 210 -13.05 20.99 -8.68
C ASP A 210 -12.71 20.37 -10.04
N PHE A 211 -11.79 19.41 -10.06
CA PHE A 211 -11.44 18.70 -11.30
C PHE A 211 -12.61 17.91 -11.88
N LEU A 212 -13.38 17.18 -11.05
CA LEU A 212 -14.54 16.44 -11.49
C LEU A 212 -15.67 17.37 -11.95
N SER A 213 -15.84 18.54 -11.31
CA SER A 213 -16.86 19.53 -11.67
C SER A 213 -16.62 20.22 -13.01
N GLU A 214 -15.40 20.14 -13.57
CA GLU A 214 -15.17 20.57 -14.97
C GLU A 214 -15.75 19.61 -16.00
N TRP A 215 -15.93 18.35 -15.61
CA TRP A 215 -16.46 17.29 -16.46
C TRP A 215 -17.95 17.04 -16.23
N PHE A 216 -18.38 17.04 -14.97
CA PHE A 216 -19.68 16.59 -14.51
C PHE A 216 -20.43 17.70 -13.77
N GLU A 217 -21.77 17.67 -13.85
CA GLU A 217 -22.65 18.58 -13.12
C GLU A 217 -23.41 17.88 -11.98
N CYS A 218 -23.50 16.55 -12.04
CA CYS A 218 -24.31 15.75 -11.12
C CYS A 218 -23.53 15.42 -9.85
N GLU A 219 -23.99 15.90 -8.70
CA GLU A 219 -23.37 15.66 -7.41
C GLU A 219 -23.36 14.16 -7.03
N GLN A 220 -24.42 13.42 -7.42
CA GLN A 220 -24.52 11.98 -7.19
C GLN A 220 -23.44 11.18 -7.94
N LEU A 221 -22.80 11.75 -8.95
CA LEU A 221 -21.64 11.17 -9.62
C LEU A 221 -20.32 11.72 -9.05
N ILE A 222 -20.22 13.04 -8.87
CA ILE A 222 -19.00 13.72 -8.40
C ILE A 222 -18.61 13.23 -7.01
N ALA A 223 -19.55 13.14 -6.07
CA ALA A 223 -19.27 12.77 -4.68
C ALA A 223 -18.63 11.39 -4.56
N PRO A 224 -19.21 10.29 -5.06
CA PRO A 224 -18.60 8.97 -4.95
C PRO A 224 -17.30 8.81 -5.77
N MET A 225 -17.12 9.58 -6.85
CA MET A 225 -15.87 9.57 -7.61
C MET A 225 -14.75 10.30 -6.87
N SER A 226 -15.07 11.39 -6.17
CA SER A 226 -14.08 12.21 -5.44
C SER A 226 -13.43 11.47 -4.26
N VAL A 227 -14.10 10.45 -3.71
CA VAL A 227 -13.55 9.61 -2.62
C VAL A 227 -12.19 9.00 -2.99
N SER A 228 -12.01 8.60 -4.24
CA SER A 228 -10.71 8.10 -4.71
C SER A 228 -9.57 9.15 -4.65
N GLY A 229 -9.91 10.43 -4.54
CA GLY A 229 -8.94 11.53 -4.36
C GLY A 229 -8.37 11.67 -2.95
N ILE A 230 -8.90 10.95 -1.96
CA ILE A 230 -8.46 11.06 -0.56
C ILE A 230 -7.98 9.73 0.05
N ILE A 231 -8.01 8.64 -0.71
CA ILE A 231 -7.55 7.34 -0.23
C ILE A 231 -6.05 7.42 0.10
N GLY A 232 -5.70 7.10 1.35
CA GLY A 232 -4.33 7.14 1.84
C GLY A 232 -3.79 8.55 2.14
N THR A 233 -4.67 9.56 2.31
CA THR A 233 -4.28 10.93 2.67
C THR A 233 -5.04 11.41 3.89
N PHE A 234 -4.55 12.47 4.54
CA PHE A 234 -5.27 13.24 5.58
C PHE A 234 -5.97 14.48 5.00
N LEU A 235 -6.32 14.45 3.72
CA LEU A 235 -6.92 15.56 3.00
C LEU A 235 -8.43 15.34 2.80
N GLY A 236 -9.19 16.40 2.61
CA GLY A 236 -10.57 16.36 2.16
C GLY A 236 -10.66 16.42 0.63
N VAL A 237 -11.78 15.99 0.06
CA VAL A 237 -11.99 15.95 -1.42
C VAL A 237 -11.90 17.31 -2.11
N ARG A 238 -11.99 18.42 -1.33
CA ARG A 238 -11.82 19.81 -1.79
C ARG A 238 -10.42 20.37 -1.50
N SER A 239 -9.49 19.58 -0.96
CA SER A 239 -8.13 20.02 -0.73
C SER A 239 -7.31 20.00 -2.02
N PRO A 240 -6.42 20.99 -2.24
CA PRO A 240 -5.51 20.99 -3.40
C PRO A 240 -4.67 19.71 -3.49
N GLY A 241 -4.41 19.25 -4.71
CA GLY A 241 -3.61 18.05 -4.99
C GLY A 241 -4.40 16.73 -4.96
N THR A 242 -5.65 16.73 -4.50
CA THR A 242 -6.44 15.48 -4.43
C THR A 242 -6.91 14.98 -5.81
N ALA A 243 -6.90 15.82 -6.84
CA ALA A 243 -7.11 15.36 -8.22
C ALA A 243 -5.96 14.45 -8.71
N TYR A 244 -4.72 14.70 -8.28
CA TYR A 244 -3.61 13.79 -8.57
C TYR A 244 -3.74 12.44 -7.84
N VAL A 245 -4.21 12.44 -6.60
CA VAL A 245 -4.51 11.20 -5.87
C VAL A 245 -5.60 10.39 -6.59
N LEU A 246 -6.64 11.08 -7.10
CA LEU A 246 -7.65 10.46 -7.95
C LEU A 246 -7.02 9.80 -9.19
N LEU A 247 -6.15 10.51 -9.92
CA LEU A 247 -5.43 9.97 -11.07
C LEU A 247 -4.59 8.74 -10.69
N HIS A 248 -3.90 8.79 -9.56
CA HIS A 248 -3.07 7.68 -9.07
C HIS A 248 -3.89 6.38 -8.96
N HIS A 249 -5.11 6.45 -8.47
CA HIS A 249 -6.00 5.29 -8.37
C HIS A 249 -6.54 4.80 -9.72
N TYR A 250 -6.52 5.63 -10.76
CA TYR A 250 -6.83 5.22 -12.14
C TYR A 250 -5.68 4.44 -12.82
N MET A 251 -4.49 4.39 -12.21
CA MET A 251 -3.34 3.66 -12.74
C MET A 251 -3.28 2.19 -12.29
N GLY A 252 -4.28 1.74 -11.52
CA GLY A 252 -4.37 0.36 -11.06
C GLY A 252 -4.51 -0.63 -12.20
N GLU A 253 -3.97 -1.85 -12.00
CA GLU A 253 -3.98 -2.94 -12.97
C GLU A 253 -4.18 -4.27 -12.25
N ILE A 254 -5.08 -5.09 -12.76
CA ILE A 254 -5.29 -6.47 -12.30
C ILE A 254 -5.34 -7.36 -13.54
N ASP A 255 -4.48 -8.38 -13.59
CA ASP A 255 -4.39 -9.38 -14.65
C ASP A 255 -4.40 -8.78 -16.08
N GLY A 256 -3.67 -7.67 -16.27
CA GLY A 256 -3.59 -6.95 -17.54
C GLY A 256 -4.77 -6.01 -17.81
N SER A 257 -5.80 -6.02 -16.97
CA SER A 257 -6.93 -5.08 -17.05
C SER A 257 -6.57 -3.77 -16.37
N TYR A 258 -6.38 -2.73 -17.16
CA TYR A 258 -6.06 -1.39 -16.69
C TYR A 258 -7.28 -0.72 -16.05
N ARG A 259 -7.08 0.04 -14.96
CA ARG A 259 -8.13 0.67 -14.15
C ARG A 259 -9.03 -0.33 -13.40
N ALA A 260 -8.56 -1.57 -13.26
CA ALA A 260 -9.27 -2.58 -12.51
C ALA A 260 -8.98 -2.49 -11.01
N TRP A 261 -9.99 -2.74 -10.22
CA TRP A 261 -9.92 -2.91 -8.77
C TRP A 261 -10.37 -4.32 -8.43
N GLY A 262 -9.85 -4.88 -7.37
CA GLY A 262 -10.23 -6.23 -6.95
C GLY A 262 -10.27 -6.43 -5.45
N LEU A 263 -10.98 -7.46 -5.06
CA LEU A 263 -11.10 -7.92 -3.69
C LEU A 263 -10.19 -9.13 -3.49
N PRO A 264 -9.18 -9.05 -2.62
CA PRO A 264 -8.34 -10.21 -2.34
C PRO A 264 -9.16 -11.27 -1.60
N LYS A 265 -9.10 -12.50 -2.05
CA LYS A 265 -9.73 -13.64 -1.38
C LYS A 265 -9.10 -13.84 0.00
N GLY A 266 -9.92 -13.84 1.05
CA GLY A 266 -9.46 -13.85 2.43
C GLY A 266 -9.10 -12.46 3.00
N GLY A 267 -9.45 -11.38 2.26
CA GLY A 267 -9.15 -10.00 2.62
C GLY A 267 -7.71 -9.59 2.30
N THR A 268 -7.38 -8.33 2.56
CA THR A 268 -6.05 -7.79 2.21
C THR A 268 -4.91 -8.42 3.00
N GLY A 269 -5.20 -9.02 4.17
CA GLY A 269 -4.23 -9.79 4.94
C GLY A 269 -3.69 -11.01 4.19
N ALA A 270 -4.47 -11.60 3.27
CA ALA A 270 -4.02 -12.70 2.44
C ALA A 270 -2.87 -12.29 1.50
N ILE A 271 -2.87 -11.04 1.01
CA ILE A 271 -1.76 -10.51 0.20
C ILE A 271 -0.47 -10.50 1.02
N ALA A 272 -0.53 -9.94 2.24
CA ALA A 272 0.64 -9.88 3.11
C ALA A 272 1.12 -11.27 3.53
N ALA A 273 0.20 -12.21 3.75
CA ALA A 273 0.52 -13.61 4.05
C ALA A 273 1.23 -14.29 2.88
N ALA A 274 0.75 -14.09 1.64
CA ALA A 274 1.38 -14.62 0.43
C ALA A 274 2.80 -14.07 0.25
N ILE A 275 3.00 -12.74 0.42
CA ILE A 275 4.32 -12.12 0.35
C ILE A 275 5.25 -12.67 1.44
N ALA A 276 4.74 -12.82 2.68
CA ALA A 276 5.53 -13.37 3.78
C ALA A 276 5.90 -14.84 3.56
N ALA A 277 5.01 -15.64 2.94
CA ALA A 277 5.30 -17.03 2.57
C ALA A 277 6.41 -17.10 1.53
N ALA A 278 6.31 -16.30 0.46
CA ALA A 278 7.36 -16.18 -0.56
C ALA A 278 8.69 -15.73 0.05
N ALA A 279 8.68 -14.73 0.93
CA ALA A 279 9.87 -14.25 1.61
C ALA A 279 10.54 -15.33 2.47
N ARG A 280 9.74 -16.12 3.22
CA ARG A 280 10.26 -17.25 4.03
C ARG A 280 10.89 -18.34 3.17
N GLU A 281 10.27 -18.67 2.04
CA GLU A 281 10.83 -19.64 1.09
C GLU A 281 12.19 -19.18 0.52
N LEU A 282 12.37 -17.86 0.34
CA LEU A 282 13.63 -17.25 -0.05
C LEU A 282 14.65 -17.16 1.13
N GLY A 283 14.30 -17.63 2.32
CA GLY A 283 15.17 -17.67 3.49
C GLY A 283 15.11 -16.43 4.40
N VAL A 284 14.10 -15.57 4.24
CA VAL A 284 13.85 -14.46 5.17
C VAL A 284 13.37 -15.01 6.51
N GLU A 285 14.05 -14.62 7.59
CA GLU A 285 13.56 -14.84 8.95
C GLU A 285 12.57 -13.73 9.31
N ILE A 286 11.35 -14.09 9.75
CA ILE A 286 10.33 -13.14 10.20
C ILE A 286 10.01 -13.42 11.66
N ARG A 287 10.22 -12.41 12.52
CA ARG A 287 9.90 -12.46 13.96
C ARG A 287 8.74 -11.53 14.24
N LEU A 288 7.64 -12.11 14.70
CA LEU A 288 6.48 -11.39 15.21
C LEU A 288 6.64 -11.11 16.69
N GLN A 289 5.81 -10.24 17.25
CA GLN A 289 5.85 -9.83 18.65
C GLN A 289 7.27 -9.43 19.09
N THR A 290 7.98 -8.74 18.20
CA THR A 290 9.39 -8.35 18.38
C THR A 290 9.50 -6.83 18.17
N PRO A 291 9.04 -6.03 19.14
CA PRO A 291 9.05 -4.58 19.04
C PRO A 291 10.48 -4.03 19.17
N VAL A 292 10.81 -3.10 18.28
CA VAL A 292 12.08 -2.38 18.28
C VAL A 292 11.95 -1.10 19.11
N ALA A 293 12.82 -0.94 20.11
CA ALA A 293 12.87 0.25 20.93
C ALA A 293 13.68 1.39 20.29
N ARG A 294 14.82 1.05 19.66
CA ARG A 294 15.70 2.04 19.04
C ARG A 294 16.71 1.41 18.08
N LEU A 295 17.36 2.25 17.28
CA LEU A 295 18.51 1.83 16.49
C LEU A 295 19.75 1.67 17.37
N ALA A 296 20.55 0.64 17.10
CA ALA A 296 21.91 0.53 17.61
C ALA A 296 22.83 1.37 16.72
N MET A 297 23.46 2.39 17.30
CA MET A 297 24.31 3.33 16.57
C MET A 297 25.76 3.24 17.04
N LYS A 298 26.70 3.29 16.08
CA LYS A 298 28.14 3.40 16.37
C LYS A 298 28.79 4.35 15.34
N ASN A 299 29.48 5.36 15.84
CA ASN A 299 30.18 6.36 14.99
C ASN A 299 29.27 6.93 13.86
N GLY A 300 28.04 7.31 14.21
CA GLY A 300 27.06 7.89 13.27
C GLY A 300 26.42 6.90 12.31
N ARG A 301 26.69 5.59 12.43
CA ARG A 301 26.13 4.55 11.55
C ARG A 301 25.22 3.62 12.34
N ALA A 302 24.11 3.20 11.74
CA ALA A 302 23.27 2.12 12.27
C ALA A 302 24.04 0.79 12.15
N THR A 303 24.12 0.03 13.26
CA THR A 303 24.80 -1.26 13.35
C THR A 303 23.83 -2.39 13.68
N GLY A 304 22.55 -2.07 13.83
CA GLY A 304 21.48 -3.00 14.16
C GLY A 304 20.32 -2.32 14.87
N VAL A 305 19.54 -3.11 15.57
CA VAL A 305 18.39 -2.66 16.38
C VAL A 305 18.48 -3.17 17.80
N VAL A 306 17.90 -2.45 18.74
CA VAL A 306 17.70 -2.85 20.13
C VAL A 306 16.21 -3.07 20.33
N LEU A 307 15.83 -4.23 20.81
CA LEU A 307 14.45 -4.61 21.10
C LEU A 307 14.00 -4.03 22.45
N GLU A 308 12.69 -3.94 22.67
CA GLU A 308 12.14 -3.48 23.96
C GLU A 308 12.54 -4.37 25.16
N ASN A 309 12.81 -5.66 24.93
CA ASN A 309 13.32 -6.57 25.96
C ASN A 309 14.83 -6.41 26.25
N GLY A 310 15.49 -5.46 25.58
CA GLY A 310 16.93 -5.18 25.72
C GLY A 310 17.85 -6.01 24.84
N ASP A 311 17.35 -6.99 24.08
CA ASP A 311 18.16 -7.78 23.15
C ASP A 311 18.66 -6.90 22.00
N GLU A 312 19.91 -7.11 21.58
CA GLU A 312 20.50 -6.44 20.43
C GLU A 312 20.58 -7.39 19.22
N ILE A 313 20.18 -6.89 18.07
CA ILE A 313 20.27 -7.60 16.79
C ILE A 313 21.22 -6.83 15.89
N ALA A 314 22.40 -7.41 15.63
CA ALA A 314 23.40 -6.80 14.77
C ALA A 314 23.06 -6.98 13.27
N ALA A 315 23.20 -5.90 12.50
CA ALA A 315 23.00 -5.90 11.06
C ALA A 315 23.94 -4.91 10.37
N ARG A 316 24.26 -5.16 9.09
CA ARG A 316 25.02 -4.22 8.25
C ARG A 316 24.18 -3.05 7.80
N THR A 317 22.88 -3.29 7.57
CA THR A 317 21.89 -2.27 7.13
C THR A 317 20.63 -2.44 7.96
N VAL A 318 20.03 -1.34 8.35
CA VAL A 318 18.68 -1.30 8.93
C VAL A 318 17.77 -0.57 7.98
N ILE A 319 16.65 -1.19 7.65
CA ILE A 319 15.64 -0.67 6.74
C ILE A 319 14.38 -0.45 7.56
N SER A 320 13.83 0.75 7.52
CA SER A 320 12.56 1.08 8.16
C SER A 320 11.43 0.93 7.16
N GLY A 321 10.45 0.11 7.50
CA GLY A 321 9.14 0.03 6.84
C GLY A 321 8.03 0.63 7.71
N LEU A 322 8.41 1.50 8.65
CA LEU A 322 7.50 2.22 9.55
C LEU A 322 6.98 3.49 8.88
N ASP A 323 5.75 3.86 9.23
CA ASP A 323 5.15 5.17 8.94
C ASP A 323 5.74 6.25 9.82
#